data_2e86ef9e9cad79d51b12f0c7bc727df9
#
_entry.id   2e86ef9e9cad79d51b12f0c7bc727df9
#
_cell.length_a   1.000
_cell.length_b   1.000
_cell.length_c   1.000
_cell.angle_alpha   90.00
_cell.angle_beta   90.00
_cell.angle_gamma   90.00
#
_symmetry.space_group_name_H-M   'P 1'
#
loop_
_entity.id
_entity.type
_entity.pdbx_description
1 polymer ?
#
loop_
_entity_poly.entity_id
_entity_poly.type
_entity_poly.pdbx_seq_one_letter_code
_entity_poly.pdbx_strand_id
1 'polypeptide(L)'
;MNVQLITKEQAWEVRHTVMWPDKDFSYIQLKDDPSGIHYGLFEEGELKSVASLFITGDEAQFRKFATLKEEQGKGYCSRLLEEVFLKAKNLGVRKIWCNARENKVSFYKVFNMQETTSVFTKSSTRYVVMELFF
;
A
#
# COMPACT_ATOMS: atom_id res chain seq x y z
N MET A 1 18.29 -1.49 -4.93
CA MET A 1 16.89 -1.27 -4.53
C MET A 1 16.05 -1.13 -5.78
N ASN A 2 15.12 -2.06 -6.00
CA ASN A 2 14.23 -1.94 -7.16
C ASN A 2 12.81 -2.37 -6.81
N VAL A 3 11.83 -1.86 -7.56
CA VAL A 3 10.42 -2.17 -7.39
C VAL A 3 9.97 -3.01 -8.58
N GLN A 4 9.33 -4.14 -8.31
CA GLN A 4 8.89 -5.10 -9.32
C GLN A 4 7.46 -5.52 -9.06
N LEU A 5 6.80 -6.02 -10.10
CA LEU A 5 5.56 -6.75 -9.94
C LEU A 5 5.84 -8.04 -9.18
N ILE A 6 4.97 -8.37 -8.25
CA ILE A 6 5.03 -9.61 -7.50
C ILE A 6 3.68 -10.31 -7.58
N THR A 7 3.63 -11.56 -7.14
CA THR A 7 2.38 -12.31 -7.06
C THR A 7 1.61 -11.92 -5.80
N LYS A 8 0.30 -12.19 -5.79
CA LYS A 8 -0.50 -11.97 -4.58
C LYS A 8 0.01 -12.86 -3.43
N GLU A 9 0.52 -14.04 -3.73
CA GLU A 9 1.06 -14.96 -2.73
C GLU A 9 2.29 -14.37 -2.04
N GLN A 10 3.16 -13.72 -2.79
CA GLN A 10 4.32 -13.02 -2.22
C GLN A 10 3.89 -11.86 -1.32
N ALA A 11 2.86 -11.11 -1.76
CA ALA A 11 2.31 -10.03 -0.94
C ALA A 11 1.69 -10.58 0.35
N TRP A 12 0.99 -11.71 0.27
CA TRP A 12 0.35 -12.34 1.43
C TRP A 12 1.38 -12.73 2.50
N GLU A 13 2.52 -13.26 2.10
CA GLU A 13 3.56 -13.63 3.06
C GLU A 13 4.04 -12.45 3.87
N VAL A 14 4.32 -11.32 3.23
CA VAL A 14 4.76 -10.11 3.92
C VAL A 14 3.64 -9.53 4.79
N ARG A 15 2.42 -9.48 4.28
CA ARG A 15 1.25 -9.02 5.06
C ARG A 15 1.10 -9.84 6.34
N HIS A 16 1.18 -11.15 6.22
CA HIS A 16 1.01 -12.04 7.36
C HIS A 16 2.11 -11.82 8.40
N THR A 17 3.35 -11.80 7.96
CA THR A 17 4.51 -11.62 8.85
C THR A 17 4.48 -10.28 9.58
N VAL A 18 4.12 -9.19 8.88
CA VAL A 18 4.21 -7.83 9.40
C VAL A 18 2.94 -7.41 10.13
N MET A 19 1.79 -7.67 9.54
CA MET A 19 0.54 -7.08 10.02
C MET A 19 -0.22 -7.99 10.98
N TRP A 20 -0.24 -9.30 10.71
CA TRP A 20 -1.10 -10.22 11.43
C TRP A 20 -0.42 -11.59 11.64
N PRO A 21 0.76 -11.64 12.29
CA PRO A 21 1.48 -12.91 12.44
C PRO A 21 0.74 -13.96 13.27
N ASP A 22 -0.18 -13.50 14.14
CA ASP A 22 -0.93 -14.38 15.04
C ASP A 22 -2.28 -14.82 14.46
N LYS A 23 -2.63 -14.37 13.25
CA LYS A 23 -3.88 -14.74 12.59
C LYS A 23 -3.62 -15.85 11.57
N ASP A 24 -4.70 -16.54 11.17
CA ASP A 24 -4.62 -17.49 10.06
C ASP A 24 -4.15 -16.77 8.80
N PHE A 25 -3.43 -17.50 7.96
CA PHE A 25 -2.94 -16.95 6.69
C PHE A 25 -4.07 -16.42 5.83
N SER A 26 -5.26 -17.01 5.90
CA SER A 26 -6.43 -16.53 5.15
C SER A 26 -6.91 -15.16 5.59
N TYR A 27 -6.60 -14.75 6.82
CA TYR A 27 -7.05 -13.46 7.36
C TYR A 27 -6.49 -12.27 6.60
N ILE A 28 -5.28 -12.39 6.05
CA ILE A 28 -4.59 -11.29 5.37
C ILE A 28 -4.92 -11.22 3.88
N GLN A 29 -5.67 -12.20 3.36
CA GLN A 29 -6.04 -12.24 1.96
C GLN A 29 -7.26 -11.34 1.72
N LEU A 30 -7.20 -10.54 0.66
CA LEU A 30 -8.33 -9.70 0.27
C LEU A 30 -9.11 -10.41 -0.85
N LYS A 31 -10.43 -10.27 -0.81
CA LYS A 31 -11.32 -10.81 -1.84
C LYS A 31 -10.92 -10.32 -3.24
N ASP A 32 -10.44 -9.07 -3.32
CA ASP A 32 -10.11 -8.44 -4.59
C ASP A 32 -8.67 -8.69 -5.05
N ASP A 33 -7.86 -9.41 -4.25
CA ASP A 33 -6.45 -9.65 -4.59
C ASP A 33 -6.23 -10.26 -5.97
N PRO A 34 -7.07 -11.19 -6.47
CA PRO A 34 -6.87 -11.73 -7.82
C PRO A 34 -6.91 -10.67 -8.93
N SER A 35 -7.64 -9.57 -8.74
CA SER A 35 -7.71 -8.47 -9.72
C SER A 35 -6.75 -7.34 -9.40
N GLY A 36 -6.02 -7.41 -8.31
CA GLY A 36 -5.08 -6.39 -7.89
C GLY A 36 -3.74 -6.47 -8.60
N ILE A 37 -3.01 -5.37 -8.56
CA ILE A 37 -1.64 -5.30 -9.04
C ILE A 37 -0.76 -5.20 -7.80
N HIS A 38 0.16 -6.16 -7.64
CA HIS A 38 0.97 -6.24 -6.44
C HIS A 38 2.40 -5.85 -6.75
N TYR A 39 2.95 -4.95 -5.94
CA TYR A 39 4.31 -4.45 -6.11
C TYR A 39 5.14 -4.82 -4.90
N GLY A 40 6.39 -5.15 -5.15
CA GLY A 40 7.37 -5.42 -4.12
C GLY A 40 8.64 -4.63 -4.34
N LEU A 41 9.24 -4.20 -3.25
CA LEU A 41 10.55 -3.57 -3.27
C LEU A 41 11.58 -4.58 -2.81
N PHE A 42 12.59 -4.79 -3.65
CA PHE A 42 13.68 -5.74 -3.42
C PHE A 42 14.98 -5.00 -3.14
N GLU A 43 15.74 -5.51 -2.21
CA GLU A 43 17.10 -5.07 -1.94
C GLU A 43 17.98 -6.32 -1.78
N GLU A 44 19.08 -6.37 -2.53
CA GLU A 44 19.99 -7.51 -2.53
C GLU A 44 19.26 -8.84 -2.83
N GLY A 45 18.27 -8.78 -3.71
CA GLY A 45 17.52 -9.97 -4.13
C GLY A 45 16.43 -10.39 -3.17
N GLU A 46 16.24 -9.69 -2.05
CA GLU A 46 15.23 -10.03 -1.04
C GLU A 46 14.08 -9.06 -1.04
N LEU A 47 12.87 -9.59 -0.89
CA LEU A 47 11.64 -8.79 -0.82
C LEU A 47 11.53 -8.13 0.56
N LYS A 48 11.50 -6.80 0.59
CA LYS A 48 11.51 -6.01 1.84
C LYS A 48 10.19 -5.34 2.14
N SER A 49 9.44 -4.95 1.12
CA SER A 49 8.21 -4.16 1.29
C SER A 49 7.24 -4.48 0.16
N VAL A 50 5.95 -4.43 0.45
CA VAL A 50 4.89 -4.70 -0.52
C VAL A 50 3.78 -3.67 -0.45
N ALA A 51 3.10 -3.48 -1.56
CA ALA A 51 1.88 -2.67 -1.64
C ALA A 51 1.02 -3.22 -2.77
N SER A 52 -0.29 -3.07 -2.64
CA SER A 52 -1.24 -3.56 -3.64
C SER A 52 -2.08 -2.41 -4.17
N LEU A 53 -2.31 -2.42 -5.48
CA LEU A 53 -3.03 -1.39 -6.21
C LEU A 53 -4.27 -2.01 -6.86
N PHE A 54 -5.42 -1.36 -6.68
CA PHE A 54 -6.69 -1.80 -7.22
C PHE A 54 -7.27 -0.68 -8.07
N ILE A 55 -7.45 -0.94 -9.35
CA ILE A 55 -7.90 0.07 -10.32
C ILE A 55 -9.36 -0.17 -10.68
N THR A 56 -10.15 0.91 -10.61
CA THR A 56 -11.54 0.93 -11.06
C THR A 56 -11.73 2.16 -11.93
N GLY A 57 -11.91 1.96 -13.24
CA GLY A 57 -11.98 3.07 -14.17
C GLY A 57 -10.68 3.85 -14.22
N ASP A 58 -10.74 5.14 -13.92
CA ASP A 58 -9.56 6.02 -13.88
C ASP A 58 -9.09 6.33 -12.46
N GLU A 59 -9.56 5.58 -11.47
CA GLU A 59 -9.16 5.71 -10.07
C GLU A 59 -8.43 4.46 -9.61
N ALA A 60 -7.47 4.64 -8.72
CA ALA A 60 -6.76 3.54 -8.10
C ALA A 60 -6.74 3.72 -6.58
N GLN A 61 -6.94 2.62 -5.88
CA GLN A 61 -6.75 2.56 -4.43
C GLN A 61 -5.51 1.73 -4.14
N PHE A 62 -4.59 2.25 -3.31
CA PHE A 62 -3.55 1.38 -2.80
C PHE A 62 -3.91 0.89 -1.39
N ARG A 63 -3.54 -0.36 -1.12
CA ARG A 63 -3.90 -1.03 0.12
C ARG A 63 -2.76 -1.92 0.60
N LYS A 64 -2.80 -2.25 1.89
CA LYS A 64 -1.93 -3.27 2.50
C LYS A 64 -0.45 -2.99 2.26
N PHE A 65 -0.09 -1.75 2.51
CA PHE A 65 1.29 -1.32 2.47
C PHE A 65 2.02 -1.90 3.70
N ALA A 66 3.04 -2.73 3.48
CA ALA A 66 3.72 -3.41 4.57
C ALA A 66 5.22 -3.53 4.30
N THR A 67 6.03 -3.19 5.30
CA THR A 67 7.48 -3.33 5.24
C THR A 67 7.92 -4.27 6.35
N LEU A 68 8.82 -5.20 6.05
CA LEU A 68 9.35 -6.12 7.06
C LEU A 68 9.85 -5.32 8.26
N LYS A 69 9.57 -5.83 9.45
CA LYS A 69 9.81 -5.10 10.71
C LYS A 69 11.27 -4.66 10.87
N GLU A 70 12.20 -5.54 10.57
CA GLU A 70 13.64 -5.28 10.64
C GLU A 70 14.13 -4.30 9.56
N GLU A 71 13.29 -4.03 8.55
CA GLU A 71 13.62 -3.15 7.44
C GLU A 71 12.94 -1.78 7.54
N GLN A 72 12.14 -1.57 8.57
CA GLN A 72 11.46 -0.28 8.78
C GLN A 72 12.48 0.79 9.17
N GLY A 73 12.18 2.04 8.79
CA GLY A 73 13.07 3.16 9.06
C GLY A 73 14.21 3.33 8.07
N LYS A 74 14.29 2.51 7.03
CA LYS A 74 15.35 2.59 6.02
C LYS A 74 14.91 3.28 4.72
N GLY A 75 13.72 3.86 4.69
CA GLY A 75 13.21 4.56 3.52
C GLY A 75 12.58 3.67 2.45
N TYR A 76 12.45 2.37 2.69
CA TYR A 76 11.84 1.46 1.72
C TYR A 76 10.38 1.81 1.46
N CYS A 77 9.66 2.16 2.51
CA CYS A 77 8.26 2.54 2.45
C CYS A 77 8.05 3.73 1.49
N SER A 78 8.85 4.79 1.67
CA SER A 78 8.77 5.99 0.84
C SER A 78 9.12 5.67 -0.61
N ARG A 79 10.16 4.87 -0.83
CA ARG A 79 10.59 4.49 -2.17
C ARG A 79 9.51 3.69 -2.89
N LEU A 80 8.90 2.73 -2.20
CA LEU A 80 7.84 1.91 -2.79
C LEU A 80 6.63 2.76 -3.13
N LEU A 81 6.23 3.66 -2.24
CA LEU A 81 5.07 4.53 -2.47
C LEU A 81 5.29 5.44 -3.69
N GLU A 82 6.46 6.04 -3.82
CA GLU A 82 6.81 6.86 -4.99
C GLU A 82 6.68 6.07 -6.28
N GLU A 83 7.19 4.84 -6.30
CA GLU A 83 7.13 3.98 -7.47
C GLU A 83 5.70 3.55 -7.79
N VAL A 84 4.89 3.24 -6.77
CA VAL A 84 3.48 2.90 -6.98
C VAL A 84 2.72 4.06 -7.60
N PHE A 85 2.97 5.29 -7.13
CA PHE A 85 2.35 6.48 -7.70
C PHE A 85 2.75 6.68 -9.17
N LEU A 86 4.02 6.50 -9.48
CA LEU A 86 4.51 6.61 -10.86
C LEU A 86 3.89 5.54 -11.76
N LYS A 87 3.81 4.31 -11.28
CA LYS A 87 3.17 3.21 -12.02
C LYS A 87 1.70 3.50 -12.29
N ALA A 88 0.98 3.97 -11.29
CA ALA A 88 -0.43 4.32 -11.43
C ALA A 88 -0.62 5.42 -12.47
N LYS A 89 0.19 6.46 -12.41
CA LYS A 89 0.16 7.54 -13.39
C LYS A 89 0.41 7.03 -14.81
N ASN A 90 1.39 6.16 -14.98
CA ASN A 90 1.72 5.59 -16.28
C ASN A 90 0.63 4.67 -16.83
N LEU A 91 -0.19 4.10 -15.95
CA LEU A 91 -1.35 3.28 -16.36
C LEU A 91 -2.57 4.12 -16.75
N GLY A 92 -2.46 5.45 -16.73
CA GLY A 92 -3.56 6.34 -17.10
C GLY A 92 -4.54 6.66 -15.99
N VAL A 93 -4.21 6.29 -14.78
CA VAL A 93 -5.03 6.61 -13.60
C VAL A 93 -4.97 8.12 -13.34
N ARG A 94 -6.12 8.73 -13.10
CA ARG A 94 -6.21 10.16 -12.81
C ARG A 94 -6.19 10.49 -11.34
N LYS A 95 -6.57 9.54 -10.49
CA LYS A 95 -6.66 9.73 -9.05
C LYS A 95 -6.19 8.48 -8.36
N ILE A 96 -5.36 8.65 -7.33
CA ILE A 96 -4.99 7.57 -6.43
C ILE A 96 -5.44 7.94 -5.02
N TRP A 97 -5.94 6.97 -4.26
CA TRP A 97 -6.46 7.22 -2.94
C TRP A 97 -6.18 6.04 -2.00
N CYS A 98 -6.30 6.31 -0.72
CA CYS A 98 -6.15 5.28 0.31
C CYS A 98 -6.96 5.63 1.54
N ASN A 99 -7.20 4.62 2.38
CA ASN A 99 -7.73 4.80 3.71
C ASN A 99 -6.53 4.90 4.65
N ALA A 100 -6.17 6.12 5.03
CA ALA A 100 -5.02 6.38 5.87
C ALA A 100 -5.41 6.36 7.35
N ARG A 101 -4.62 5.68 8.18
CA ARG A 101 -4.77 5.82 9.62
C ARG A 101 -4.51 7.26 10.00
N GLU A 102 -5.28 7.79 10.96
CA GLU A 102 -5.16 9.19 11.36
C GLU A 102 -3.70 9.57 11.72
N ASN A 103 -2.98 8.68 12.39
CA ASN A 103 -1.60 8.93 12.76
C ASN A 103 -0.59 8.85 11.61
N LYS A 104 -1.04 8.51 10.40
CA LYS A 104 -0.20 8.45 9.19
C LYS A 104 -0.51 9.55 8.19
N VAL A 105 -1.46 10.42 8.50
CA VAL A 105 -1.86 11.51 7.60
C VAL A 105 -0.66 12.39 7.21
N SER A 106 0.16 12.79 8.17
CA SER A 106 1.33 13.62 7.89
C SER A 106 2.35 12.92 7.00
N PHE A 107 2.50 11.61 7.12
CA PHE A 107 3.36 10.81 6.23
C PHE A 107 2.89 10.92 4.78
N TYR A 108 1.59 10.71 4.54
CA TYR A 108 1.06 10.77 3.18
C TYR A 108 1.06 12.18 2.60
N LYS A 109 0.94 13.21 3.43
CA LYS A 109 1.03 14.60 2.97
C LYS A 109 2.40 14.93 2.37
N VAL A 110 3.45 14.27 2.83
CA VAL A 110 4.79 14.45 2.24
C VAL A 110 4.78 14.06 0.76
N PHE A 111 3.90 13.14 0.36
CA PHE A 111 3.76 12.69 -1.03
C PHE A 111 2.67 13.45 -1.78
N ASN A 112 2.25 14.60 -1.26
CA ASN A 112 1.25 15.49 -1.86
C ASN A 112 -0.18 14.94 -1.84
N MET A 113 -0.46 13.93 -1.02
CA MET A 113 -1.83 13.49 -0.80
C MET A 113 -2.57 14.48 0.07
N GLN A 114 -3.85 14.67 -0.19
CA GLN A 114 -4.71 15.59 0.54
C GLN A 114 -5.76 14.82 1.33
N GLU A 115 -6.05 15.31 2.54
CA GLU A 115 -7.16 14.78 3.33
C GLU A 115 -8.48 15.15 2.67
N THR A 116 -9.43 14.22 2.71
CA THR A 116 -10.82 14.51 2.36
C THR A 116 -11.63 14.64 3.64
N THR A 117 -12.92 14.98 3.51
CA THR A 117 -13.84 15.02 4.65
C THR A 117 -14.37 13.63 5.02
N SER A 118 -13.98 12.61 4.28
CA SER A 118 -14.43 11.23 4.53
C SER A 118 -13.59 10.60 5.63
N VAL A 119 -14.20 10.40 6.78
CA VAL A 119 -13.56 9.88 8.00
C VAL A 119 -14.43 8.75 8.55
N PHE A 120 -13.80 7.69 9.00
CA PHE A 120 -14.53 6.57 9.60
C PHE A 120 -13.66 5.86 10.65
N THR A 121 -14.31 5.07 11.49
CA THR A 121 -13.64 4.27 12.52
C THR A 121 -13.93 2.81 12.27
N LYS A 122 -12.88 1.99 12.29
CA LYS A 122 -12.99 0.54 12.14
C LYS A 122 -12.04 -0.11 13.13
N SER A 123 -12.56 -1.07 13.93
CA SER A 123 -11.76 -1.77 14.94
C SER A 123 -10.99 -0.82 15.86
N SER A 124 -11.67 0.23 16.33
CA SER A 124 -11.14 1.26 17.23
C SER A 124 -10.03 2.12 16.61
N THR A 125 -9.82 2.03 15.29
CA THR A 125 -8.84 2.85 14.57
C THR A 125 -9.58 3.86 13.69
N ARG A 126 -9.19 5.14 13.81
CA ARG A 126 -9.76 6.21 13.00
C ARG A 126 -8.98 6.34 11.69
N TYR A 127 -9.74 6.39 10.59
CA TYR A 127 -9.20 6.50 9.23
C TYR A 127 -9.69 7.78 8.56
N VAL A 128 -8.85 8.32 7.69
CA VAL A 128 -9.18 9.46 6.83
C VAL A 128 -8.90 9.02 5.39
N VAL A 129 -9.86 9.24 4.50
CA VAL A 129 -9.61 8.99 3.08
C VAL A 129 -8.71 10.10 2.55
N MET A 130 -7.58 9.73 1.97
CA MET A 130 -6.64 10.67 1.36
C MET A 130 -6.55 10.41 -0.13
N GLU A 131 -6.29 11.47 -0.91
CA GLU A 131 -6.28 11.37 -2.37
C GLU A 131 -5.22 12.26 -2.99
N LEU A 132 -4.81 11.88 -4.20
CA LEU A 132 -3.91 12.66 -5.03
C LEU A 132 -4.39 12.57 -6.48
N PHE A 133 -4.56 13.71 -7.12
CA PHE A 133 -4.92 13.80 -8.53
C PHE A 133 -3.65 13.98 -9.36
N PHE A 134 -3.56 13.23 -10.43
CA PHE A 134 -2.46 13.32 -11.38
C PHE A 134 -2.74 14.33 -12.49
#